data_86c74c51af46a99376f383dcec87902b
#
_entry.id   86c74c51af46a99376f383dcec87902b
#
_cell.length_a   1.000
_cell.length_b   1.000
_cell.length_c   1.000
_cell.angle_alpha   90.00
_cell.angle_beta   90.00
_cell.angle_gamma   90.00
#
_symmetry.space_group_name_H-M   'P 1'
#
loop_
_entity.id
_entity.type
_entity.pdbx_description
1 polymer ?
#
loop_
_entity_poly.entity_id
_entity_poly.type
_entity_poly.pdbx_seq_one_letter_code
_entity_poly.pdbx_strand_id
1 'polypeptide(L)' 'MSSVRRRVLRNQQPITATEARRLDRIQKKREQLDKERAALGRWSTKLKRAFHAMEKLQAKVTRIERDITRLEQS' A
#
# COMPACT_ATOMS: atom_id res chain seq x y z
N MET A 1 0.25 24.43 46.22
CA MET A 1 -0.39 23.11 46.15
C MET A 1 -1.54 23.10 45.16
N SER A 2 -2.53 23.91 45.40
CA SER A 2 -3.72 23.97 44.55
C SER A 2 -3.38 24.29 43.11
N SER A 3 -2.44 25.21 42.87
CA SER A 3 -2.08 25.61 41.51
C SER A 3 -1.41 24.48 40.72
N VAL A 4 -0.65 23.64 41.40
CA VAL A 4 -0.01 22.50 40.74
C VAL A 4 -1.08 21.51 40.30
N ARG A 5 -2.04 21.21 41.13
CA ARG A 5 -3.15 20.32 40.80
C ARG A 5 -3.97 20.88 39.64
N ARG A 6 -4.20 22.17 39.62
CA ARG A 6 -4.92 22.82 38.53
C ARG A 6 -4.19 22.66 37.21
N ARG A 7 -2.86 22.75 37.20
CA ARG A 7 -2.06 22.56 36.01
C ARG A 7 -2.20 21.17 35.46
N VAL A 8 -2.18 20.17 36.34
CA VAL A 8 -2.35 18.79 35.93
C VAL A 8 -3.73 18.61 35.32
N LEU A 9 -4.76 19.18 35.91
CA LEU A 9 -6.11 19.13 35.38
C LEU A 9 -6.23 19.82 34.02
N ARG A 10 -5.51 20.93 33.82
CA ARG A 10 -5.49 21.61 32.55
C ARG A 10 -4.92 20.72 31.45
N ASN A 11 -3.87 19.99 31.75
CA ASN A 11 -3.26 19.08 30.80
C ASN A 11 -4.21 17.96 30.39
N GLN A 12 -5.22 17.70 31.22
CA GLN A 12 -6.23 16.70 30.95
C GLN A 12 -7.54 17.31 30.41
N GLN A 13 -7.57 18.61 30.19
CA GLN A 13 -8.76 19.26 29.69
C GLN A 13 -9.06 18.81 28.27
N PRO A 14 -10.35 18.88 27.89
CA PRO A 14 -10.74 18.51 26.55
C PRO A 14 -9.97 19.32 25.51
N ILE A 15 -9.72 18.67 24.40
CA ILE A 15 -9.03 19.24 23.27
C ILE A 15 -9.87 20.40 22.72
N THR A 16 -9.22 21.48 22.28
CA THR A 16 -9.91 22.61 21.67
C THR A 16 -10.63 22.17 20.40
N ALA A 17 -11.62 22.94 19.98
CA ALA A 17 -12.34 22.63 18.74
C ALA A 17 -11.39 22.52 17.53
N THR A 18 -10.38 23.38 17.49
CA THR A 18 -9.39 23.36 16.41
C THR A 18 -8.57 22.07 16.43
N GLU A 19 -8.13 21.68 17.62
CA GLU A 19 -7.38 20.44 17.78
C GLU A 19 -8.22 19.21 17.47
N ALA A 20 -9.49 19.23 17.88
CA ALA A 20 -10.41 18.15 17.59
C ALA A 20 -10.61 17.97 16.09
N ARG A 21 -10.76 19.07 15.35
CA ARG A 21 -10.87 19.03 13.89
C ARG A 21 -9.62 18.49 13.25
N ARG A 22 -8.47 18.90 13.77
CA ARG A 22 -7.18 18.43 13.26
C ARG A 22 -7.03 16.94 13.47
N LEU A 23 -7.37 16.44 14.64
CA LEU A 23 -7.32 15.02 14.94
C LEU A 23 -8.29 14.22 14.07
N ASP A 24 -9.47 14.78 13.84
CA ASP A 24 -10.46 14.15 12.97
C ASP A 24 -9.94 14.04 11.54
N ARG A 25 -9.30 15.09 11.03
CA ARG A 25 -8.69 15.06 9.69
C ARG A 25 -7.58 14.03 9.61
N ILE A 26 -6.75 13.95 10.64
CA ILE A 26 -5.67 12.96 10.70
C ILE A 26 -6.25 11.56 10.66
N GLN A 27 -7.29 11.32 11.45
CA GLN A 27 -7.95 10.02 11.49
C GLN A 27 -8.51 9.63 10.14
N LYS A 28 -9.20 10.53 9.48
CA LYS A 28 -9.76 10.31 8.14
C LYS A 28 -8.66 10.02 7.12
N LYS A 29 -7.55 10.75 7.21
CA LYS A 29 -6.42 10.54 6.32
C LYS A 29 -5.77 9.18 6.55
N ARG A 30 -5.67 8.75 7.79
CA ARG A 30 -5.14 7.43 8.11
C ARG A 30 -6.03 6.32 7.56
N GLU A 31 -7.33 6.48 7.68
CA GLU A 31 -8.28 5.52 7.11
C GLU A 31 -8.16 5.46 5.60
N GLN A 32 -8.04 6.61 4.96
CA GLN A 32 -7.83 6.69 3.52
C GLN A 32 -6.53 6.01 3.12
N LEU A 33 -5.47 6.27 3.87
CA LEU A 33 -4.16 5.66 3.63
C LEU A 33 -4.25 4.14 3.70
N ASP A 34 -4.92 3.60 4.72
CA ASP A 34 -5.08 2.16 4.87
C ASP A 34 -5.82 1.55 3.69
N LYS A 35 -6.87 2.19 3.21
CA LYS A 35 -7.62 1.75 2.04
C LYS A 35 -6.76 1.75 0.79
N GLU A 36 -5.99 2.81 0.59
CA GLU A 36 -5.12 2.92 -0.58
C GLU A 36 -3.98 1.90 -0.53
N ARG A 37 -3.42 1.67 0.65
CA ARG A 37 -2.39 0.64 0.82
C ARG A 37 -2.93 -0.75 0.52
N ALA A 38 -4.15 -1.04 0.96
CA ALA A 38 -4.78 -2.32 0.66
C ALA A 38 -5.01 -2.48 -0.84
N ALA A 39 -5.46 -1.42 -1.50
CA ALA A 39 -5.65 -1.43 -2.95
C ALA A 39 -4.32 -1.64 -3.67
N LEU A 40 -3.28 -0.94 -3.23
CA LEU A 40 -1.94 -1.09 -3.80
C LEU A 40 -1.45 -2.53 -3.67
N GLY A 41 -1.66 -3.16 -2.50
CA GLY A 41 -1.29 -4.54 -2.27
C GLY A 41 -2.00 -5.50 -3.23
N ARG A 42 -3.30 -5.30 -3.46
CA ARG A 42 -4.06 -6.11 -4.41
C ARG A 42 -3.55 -5.97 -5.83
N TRP A 43 -3.29 -4.74 -6.26
CA TRP A 43 -2.74 -4.49 -7.59
C TRP A 43 -1.35 -5.06 -7.75
N SER A 44 -0.52 -4.93 -6.72
CA SER A 44 0.82 -5.51 -6.72
C SER A 44 0.77 -7.01 -6.91
N THR A 45 -0.15 -7.70 -6.23
CA THR A 45 -0.33 -9.14 -6.38
C THR A 45 -0.76 -9.51 -7.80
N LYS A 46 -1.72 -8.77 -8.35
CA LYS A 46 -2.18 -8.99 -9.74
C LYS A 46 -1.04 -8.77 -10.73
N LEU A 47 -0.25 -7.73 -10.52
CA LEU A 47 0.88 -7.41 -11.39
C LEU A 47 1.93 -8.52 -11.35
N LYS A 48 2.24 -9.04 -10.17
CA LYS A 48 3.17 -10.15 -10.04
C LYS A 48 2.69 -11.39 -10.77
N ARG A 49 1.41 -11.71 -10.66
CA ARG A 49 0.81 -12.84 -11.38
C ARG A 49 0.90 -12.66 -12.90
N ALA A 50 0.58 -11.45 -13.36
CA ALA A 50 0.68 -11.13 -14.78
C ALA A 50 2.12 -11.23 -15.28
N PHE A 51 3.06 -10.75 -14.48
CA PHE A 51 4.48 -10.83 -14.80
C PHE A 51 4.95 -12.28 -14.93
N HIS A 52 4.56 -13.14 -14.00
CA HIS A 52 4.90 -14.56 -14.06
C HIS A 52 4.29 -15.24 -15.28
N ALA A 53 3.04 -14.91 -15.61
CA ALA A 53 2.40 -15.44 -16.82
C ALA A 53 3.15 -15.01 -18.07
N MET A 54 3.58 -13.75 -18.11
CA MET A 54 4.37 -13.22 -19.22
C MET A 54 5.71 -13.95 -19.34
N GLU A 55 6.40 -14.17 -18.23
CA GLU A 55 7.66 -14.89 -18.23
C GLU A 55 7.51 -16.31 -18.78
N LYS A 56 6.44 -17.00 -18.40
CA LYS A 56 6.16 -18.35 -18.90
C LYS A 56 5.92 -18.33 -20.40
N LEU A 57 5.18 -17.37 -20.90
CA LEU A 57 4.93 -17.22 -22.33
C LEU A 57 6.20 -16.90 -23.09
N GLN A 58 7.03 -16.02 -22.54
CA GLN A 58 8.32 -15.70 -23.14
C GLN A 58 9.22 -16.91 -23.25
N ALA A 59 9.23 -17.76 -22.21
CA ALA A 59 10.00 -19.00 -22.23
C ALA A 59 9.50 -19.95 -23.30
N LYS A 60 8.18 -20.04 -23.47
CA LYS A 60 7.59 -20.87 -24.54
C LYS A 60 7.96 -20.36 -25.92
N VAL A 61 7.86 -19.05 -26.14
CA VAL A 61 8.23 -18.42 -27.40
C VAL A 61 9.69 -18.71 -27.72
N THR A 62 10.58 -18.52 -26.77
CA THR A 62 12.01 -18.79 -26.96
C THR A 62 12.25 -20.25 -27.34
N ARG A 63 11.57 -21.18 -26.65
CA ARG A 63 11.71 -22.61 -26.94
C ARG A 63 11.24 -22.94 -28.35
N ILE A 64 10.11 -22.43 -28.75
CA ILE A 64 9.57 -22.64 -30.09
C ILE A 64 10.50 -22.08 -31.16
N GLU A 65 11.03 -20.88 -30.92
CA GLU A 65 11.99 -20.24 -31.83
C GLU A 65 13.25 -21.13 -32.00
N ARG A 66 13.75 -21.67 -30.91
CA ARG A 66 14.90 -22.60 -30.96
C ARG A 66 14.57 -23.86 -31.73
N ASP A 67 13.38 -24.42 -31.54
CA ASP A 67 12.94 -25.60 -32.23
C ASP A 67 12.81 -25.34 -33.72
N ILE A 68 12.27 -24.23 -34.11
CA ILE A 68 12.17 -23.82 -35.50
C ILE A 68 13.55 -23.70 -36.12
N THR A 69 14.46 -22.99 -35.46
CA THR A 69 15.84 -22.85 -35.92
C THR A 69 16.51 -24.20 -36.12
N ARG A 70 16.31 -25.09 -35.18
CA ARG A 70 16.91 -26.45 -35.22
C ARG A 70 16.34 -27.21 -36.38
N LEU A 71 15.05 -27.17 -36.63
CA LEU A 71 14.40 -27.85 -37.72
C LEU A 71 14.79 -27.26 -39.07
N GLU A 72 14.96 -25.97 -39.15
CA GLU A 72 15.40 -25.30 -40.39
C GLU A 72 16.83 -25.67 -40.75
N GLN A 73 17.67 -25.94 -39.77
CA GLN A 73 19.06 -26.30 -40.01
C GLN A 73 19.28 -27.79 -40.30
N SER A 74 18.28 -28.60 -40.01
CA SER A 74 18.38 -29.99 -40.32
C SER A 74 17.80 -30.26 -41.72
#